data_50d8da34462733094a4320ef4a8519ff
#
_entry.id   50d8da34462733094a4320ef4a8519ff
#
_cell.length_a   1.000
_cell.length_b   1.000
_cell.length_c   1.000
_cell.angle_alpha   90.00
_cell.angle_beta   90.00
_cell.angle_gamma   90.00
#
_symmetry.space_group_name_H-M   'P 1'
#
loop_
_entity.id
_entity.type
_entity.pdbx_description
1 polymer ?
#
loop_
_entity_poly.entity_id
_entity_poly.type
_entity_poly.pdbx_seq_one_letter_code
_entity_poly.pdbx_strand_id
1 'polypeptide(L)'
;MVLLTLGLLSAAAIVTLSIYWKNIVQWIKRVWQKLIERLPNDLIQGVKTFIVKTQEGYKNCTRYYSQDRVSGEWQETNVMKMVDESEIPRSILQKIKGYSVGSELETTEQLLSMLS
;
A
#
# COMPACT_ATOMS: atom_id res chain seq x y z
N MET A 1 13.48 3.06 7.42
CA MET A 1 12.28 3.02 6.55
C MET A 1 11.71 1.61 6.55
N VAL A 2 10.41 1.47 6.80
CA VAL A 2 9.73 0.18 6.82
C VAL A 2 9.02 -0.02 5.49
N LEU A 3 9.30 -1.11 4.80
CA LEU A 3 8.68 -1.46 3.53
C LEU A 3 8.12 -2.88 3.59
N LEU A 4 6.98 -3.08 2.93
CA LEU A 4 6.47 -4.41 2.66
C LEU A 4 7.20 -4.98 1.46
N THR A 5 7.62 -6.24 1.54
CA THR A 5 8.23 -6.95 0.42
C THR A 5 7.30 -8.06 -0.04
N LEU A 6 7.48 -8.52 -1.28
CA LEU A 6 6.61 -9.54 -1.85
C LEU A 6 6.61 -10.84 -1.00
N GLY A 7 7.75 -11.18 -0.39
CA GLY A 7 7.86 -12.37 0.45
C GLY A 7 6.96 -12.32 1.69
N LEU A 8 6.68 -11.12 2.22
CA LEU A 8 5.78 -10.95 3.37
C LEU A 8 4.31 -11.11 2.99
N LEU A 9 3.98 -11.04 1.71
CA LEU A 9 2.63 -11.12 1.20
C LEU A 9 2.27 -12.54 0.76
N SER A 10 2.77 -13.54 1.48
CA SER A 10 2.52 -14.94 1.17
C SER A 10 1.05 -15.31 1.40
N ALA A 11 0.58 -16.34 0.69
CA ALA A 11 -0.80 -16.82 0.82
C ALA A 11 -1.14 -17.24 2.25
N ALA A 12 -0.19 -17.86 2.97
CA ALA A 12 -0.39 -18.30 4.35
C ALA A 12 -0.65 -17.13 5.29
N ALA A 13 0.08 -16.01 5.11
CA ALA A 13 -0.10 -14.81 5.92
C ALA A 13 -1.43 -14.12 5.61
N ILE A 14 -1.87 -14.14 4.35
CA ILE A 14 -3.09 -13.47 3.91
C ILE A 14 -4.35 -14.09 4.51
N VAL A 15 -4.36 -15.40 4.74
CA VAL A 15 -5.55 -16.13 5.22
C VAL A 15 -6.09 -15.56 6.54
N THR A 16 -5.24 -15.05 7.41
CA THR A 16 -5.63 -14.54 8.73
C THR A 16 -6.05 -13.09 8.75
N LEU A 17 -5.92 -12.38 7.61
CA LEU A 17 -6.25 -10.96 7.54
C LEU A 17 -7.75 -10.72 7.48
N SER A 18 -8.19 -9.58 7.98
CA SER A 18 -9.56 -9.09 7.77
C SER A 18 -9.78 -8.76 6.30
N ILE A 19 -11.04 -8.62 5.89
CA ILE A 19 -11.41 -8.36 4.50
C ILE A 19 -10.73 -7.10 3.96
N TYR A 20 -10.71 -6.02 4.74
CA TYR A 20 -10.06 -4.77 4.32
C TYR A 20 -8.59 -5.00 3.95
N TRP A 21 -7.83 -5.64 4.86
CA TRP A 21 -6.41 -5.89 4.66
C TRP A 21 -6.15 -6.93 3.56
N LYS A 22 -7.02 -7.93 3.44
CA LYS A 22 -6.93 -8.88 2.31
C LYS A 22 -7.05 -8.17 0.97
N ASN A 23 -8.00 -7.24 0.86
CA ASN A 23 -8.21 -6.48 -0.37
C ASN A 23 -6.99 -5.60 -0.69
N ILE A 24 -6.40 -4.97 0.34
CA ILE A 24 -5.17 -4.17 0.18
C ILE A 24 -4.04 -5.05 -0.35
N VAL A 25 -3.79 -6.20 0.28
CA VAL A 25 -2.70 -7.11 -0.10
C VAL A 25 -2.89 -7.64 -1.52
N GLN A 26 -4.10 -8.05 -1.87
CA GLN A 26 -4.40 -8.55 -3.22
C GLN A 26 -4.20 -7.45 -4.26
N TRP A 27 -4.58 -6.22 -3.93
CA TRP A 27 -4.36 -5.07 -4.80
C TRP A 27 -2.87 -4.77 -4.96
N ILE A 28 -2.10 -4.79 -3.88
CA ILE A 28 -0.64 -4.63 -3.92
C ILE A 28 -0.02 -5.64 -4.88
N LYS A 29 -0.40 -6.91 -4.77
CA LYS A 29 0.14 -7.98 -5.61
C LYS A 29 -0.17 -7.78 -7.08
N ARG A 30 -1.42 -7.39 -7.40
CA ARG A 30 -1.82 -7.13 -8.79
C ARG A 30 -1.03 -5.99 -9.41
N VAL A 31 -0.86 -4.89 -8.67
CA VAL A 31 -0.09 -3.73 -9.15
C VAL A 31 1.38 -4.07 -9.27
N TRP A 32 1.92 -4.83 -8.31
CA TRP A 32 3.32 -5.28 -8.34
C TRP A 32 3.62 -6.07 -9.62
N GLN A 33 2.72 -7.00 -9.98
CA GLN A 33 2.85 -7.77 -11.23
C GLN A 33 2.88 -6.86 -12.46
N LYS A 34 1.99 -5.88 -12.51
CA LYS A 34 1.95 -4.93 -13.62
C LYS A 34 3.20 -4.07 -13.69
N LEU A 35 3.75 -3.68 -12.56
CA LEU A 35 4.98 -2.89 -12.51
C LEU A 35 6.18 -3.68 -13.01
N ILE A 36 6.29 -4.96 -12.66
CA ILE A 36 7.35 -5.83 -13.16
C ILE A 36 7.33 -5.88 -14.68
N GLU A 37 6.14 -5.97 -15.27
CA GLU A 37 5.97 -6.01 -16.73
C GLU A 37 6.31 -4.68 -17.38
N ARG A 38 5.95 -3.56 -16.74
CA ARG A 38 6.17 -2.21 -17.29
C ARG A 38 7.60 -1.70 -17.10
N LEU A 39 8.29 -2.17 -16.07
CA LEU A 39 9.61 -1.73 -15.68
C LEU A 39 10.57 -2.92 -15.65
N PRO A 40 10.86 -3.54 -16.82
CA PRO A 40 11.63 -4.79 -16.85
C PRO A 40 13.06 -4.64 -16.36
N ASN A 41 13.60 -3.42 -16.40
CA ASN A 41 14.97 -3.14 -15.94
C ASN A 41 15.03 -2.66 -14.50
N ASP A 42 13.88 -2.58 -13.82
CA ASP A 42 13.82 -2.12 -12.45
C ASP A 42 13.69 -3.30 -11.48
N LEU A 43 14.26 -3.12 -10.30
CA LEU A 43 14.03 -4.03 -9.18
C LEU A 43 13.10 -3.33 -8.20
N ILE A 44 11.92 -3.90 -7.97
CA ILE A 44 10.98 -3.34 -7.00
C ILE A 44 11.43 -3.73 -5.60
N GLN A 45 11.83 -2.72 -4.81
CA GLN A 45 12.39 -2.93 -3.48
C GLN A 45 11.32 -3.18 -2.43
N GLY A 46 10.17 -2.53 -2.58
CA GLY A 46 9.09 -2.69 -1.62
C GLY A 46 7.97 -1.69 -1.85
N VAL A 47 6.99 -1.74 -0.95
CA VAL A 47 5.79 -0.91 -1.04
C VAL A 47 5.42 -0.39 0.35
N LYS A 48 4.86 0.82 0.39
CA LYS A 48 4.22 1.39 1.57
C LYS A 48 2.73 1.57 1.30
N THR A 49 1.93 1.50 2.35
CA THR A 49 0.48 1.72 2.25
C THR A 49 0.08 2.96 3.04
N PHE A 50 -0.91 3.68 2.51
CA PHE A 50 -1.42 4.91 3.10
C PHE A 50 -2.93 4.99 2.92
N ILE A 51 -3.57 5.79 3.79
CA ILE A 51 -4.91 6.31 3.53
C ILE A 51 -4.76 7.82 3.33
N VAL A 52 -5.39 8.33 2.28
CA VAL A 52 -5.35 9.74 1.92
C VAL A 52 -6.75 10.34 2.08
N LYS A 53 -6.83 11.48 2.79
CA LYS A 53 -8.09 12.21 2.95
C LYS A 53 -8.24 13.18 1.78
N THR A 54 -9.37 13.08 1.08
CA THR A 54 -9.70 13.97 -0.04
C THR A 54 -10.98 14.73 0.25
N GLN A 55 -11.31 15.70 -0.58
CA GLN A 55 -12.58 16.43 -0.48
C GLN A 55 -13.78 15.51 -0.71
N GLU A 56 -13.62 14.46 -1.50
CA GLU A 56 -14.70 13.56 -1.88
C GLU A 56 -14.78 12.31 -0.99
N GLY A 57 -13.85 12.15 -0.04
CA GLY A 57 -13.80 10.98 0.83
C GLY A 57 -12.38 10.51 1.04
N TYR A 58 -12.18 9.20 1.01
CA TYR A 58 -10.88 8.59 1.30
C TYR A 58 -10.39 7.76 0.14
N LYS A 59 -9.06 7.67 -0.01
CA LYS A 59 -8.41 6.79 -0.98
C LYS A 59 -7.38 5.94 -0.28
N ASN A 60 -7.29 4.67 -0.68
CA ASN A 60 -6.12 3.86 -0.37
C ASN A 60 -5.03 4.22 -1.36
N CYS A 61 -3.80 4.35 -0.87
CA CYS A 61 -2.63 4.60 -1.70
C CYS A 61 -1.60 3.52 -1.43
N THR A 62 -1.05 2.95 -2.48
CA THR A 62 0.14 2.09 -2.39
C THR A 62 1.27 2.78 -3.13
N ARG A 63 2.42 2.87 -2.49
CA ARG A 63 3.58 3.58 -3.01
C ARG A 63 4.73 2.60 -3.15
N TYR A 64 5.11 2.35 -4.41
CA TYR A 64 6.14 1.38 -4.75
C TYR A 64 7.46 2.07 -4.97
N TYR A 65 8.53 1.48 -4.44
CA TYR A 65 9.90 1.97 -4.62
C TYR A 65 10.63 0.99 -5.50
N SER A 66 11.17 1.47 -6.60
CA SER A 66 11.93 0.66 -7.53
C SER A 66 13.28 1.32 -7.85
N GLN A 67 14.24 0.50 -8.27
CA GLN A 67 15.57 0.98 -8.64
C GLN A 67 15.93 0.40 -9.99
N ASP A 68 16.35 1.27 -10.90
CA ASP A 68 16.85 0.84 -12.20
C ASP A 68 18.16 0.07 -11.99
N ARG A 69 18.23 -1.14 -12.54
CA ARG A 69 19.38 -2.03 -12.36
C ARG A 69 20.64 -1.56 -13.09
N VAL A 70 20.46 -0.73 -14.12
CA VAL A 70 21.58 -0.21 -14.94
C VAL A 70 22.09 1.11 -14.38
N SER A 71 21.20 2.09 -14.22
CA SER A 71 21.57 3.43 -13.77
C SER A 71 21.67 3.55 -12.25
N GLY A 72 20.99 2.69 -11.49
CA GLY A 72 20.89 2.79 -10.04
C GLY A 72 19.93 3.86 -9.56
N GLU A 73 19.23 4.53 -10.47
CA GLU A 73 18.28 5.58 -10.11
C GLU A 73 17.03 5.00 -9.44
N TRP A 74 16.57 5.70 -8.40
CA TRP A 74 15.35 5.34 -7.69
C TRP A 74 14.13 5.98 -8.31
N GLN A 75 13.03 5.24 -8.30
CA GLN A 75 11.74 5.69 -8.81
C GLN A 75 10.65 5.37 -7.80
N GLU A 76 9.69 6.28 -7.68
CA GLU A 76 8.53 6.12 -6.80
C GLU A 76 7.28 6.09 -7.67
N THR A 77 6.44 5.06 -7.46
CA THR A 77 5.17 4.93 -8.19
C THR A 77 4.03 4.90 -7.18
N ASN A 78 3.09 5.82 -7.31
CA ASN A 78 1.91 5.90 -6.45
C ASN A 78 0.69 5.40 -7.21
N VAL A 79 -0.07 4.51 -6.59
CA VAL A 79 -1.34 4.02 -7.14
C VAL A 79 -2.42 4.26 -6.10
N MET A 80 -3.51 4.90 -6.51
CA MET A 80 -4.59 5.26 -5.60
C MET A 80 -5.91 4.63 -6.05
N LYS A 81 -6.76 4.32 -5.07
CA LYS A 81 -8.08 3.76 -5.31
C LYS A 81 -9.03 4.28 -4.24
N MET A 82 -10.22 4.74 -4.66
CA MET A 82 -11.25 5.15 -3.72
C MET A 82 -11.62 3.99 -2.80
N VAL A 83 -11.84 4.31 -1.53
CA VAL A 83 -12.30 3.36 -0.53
C VAL A 83 -13.51 3.96 0.18
N ASP A 84 -14.52 3.12 0.41
CA ASP A 84 -15.71 3.54 1.15
C ASP A 84 -15.33 3.68 2.63
N GLU A 85 -15.83 4.75 3.27
CA GLU A 85 -15.60 5.01 4.68
C GLU A 85 -15.98 3.82 5.54
N SER A 86 -17.06 3.12 5.19
CA SER A 86 -17.54 1.96 5.94
C SER A 86 -16.58 0.77 5.91
N GLU A 87 -15.69 0.71 4.93
CA GLU A 87 -14.70 -0.36 4.79
C GLU A 87 -13.44 -0.12 5.61
N ILE A 88 -13.19 1.14 6.00
CA ILE A 88 -11.97 1.50 6.72
C ILE A 88 -12.05 1.02 8.16
N PRO A 89 -11.01 0.34 8.68
CA PRO A 89 -10.97 -0.04 10.10
C PRO A 89 -11.19 1.18 11.00
N ARG A 90 -12.01 1.00 12.04
CA ARG A 90 -12.41 2.11 12.91
C ARG A 90 -11.23 2.85 13.51
N SER A 91 -10.19 2.14 13.93
CA SER A 91 -9.00 2.75 14.54
C SER A 91 -8.28 3.69 13.58
N ILE A 92 -8.22 3.32 12.31
CA ILE A 92 -7.60 4.14 11.26
C ILE A 92 -8.51 5.32 10.92
N LEU A 93 -9.81 5.06 10.77
CA LEU A 93 -10.78 6.09 10.44
C LEU A 93 -10.82 7.21 11.49
N GLN A 94 -10.78 6.85 12.77
CA GLN A 94 -10.76 7.84 13.86
C GLN A 94 -9.55 8.76 13.78
N LYS A 95 -8.42 8.25 13.34
CA LYS A 95 -7.21 9.07 13.18
C LYS A 95 -7.31 9.99 11.98
N ILE A 96 -7.69 9.42 10.82
CA ILE A 96 -7.69 10.20 9.57
C ILE A 96 -8.80 11.25 9.52
N LYS A 97 -9.88 11.06 10.25
CA LYS A 97 -10.97 12.05 10.32
C LYS A 97 -10.50 13.43 10.81
N GLY A 98 -9.52 13.44 11.73
CA GLY A 98 -8.99 14.68 12.27
C GLY A 98 -7.95 15.35 11.39
N TYR A 99 -7.56 14.73 10.29
CA TYR A 99 -6.55 15.28 9.41
C TYR A 99 -7.14 16.27 8.42
N SER A 100 -6.29 17.18 7.93
CA SER A 100 -6.69 18.11 6.86
C SER A 100 -6.83 17.38 5.54
N VAL A 101 -7.67 17.91 4.66
CA VAL A 101 -7.79 17.39 3.29
C VAL A 101 -6.42 17.45 2.61
N GLY A 102 -6.05 16.37 1.94
CA GLY A 102 -4.74 16.19 1.31
C GLY A 102 -3.72 15.48 2.16
N SER A 103 -4.03 15.23 3.44
CA SER A 103 -3.11 14.53 4.34
C SER A 103 -3.12 13.03 4.11
N GLU A 104 -1.96 12.41 4.39
CA GLU A 104 -1.77 10.96 4.32
C GLU A 104 -1.55 10.40 5.72
N LEU A 105 -2.12 9.23 5.98
CA LEU A 105 -1.80 8.43 7.16
C LEU A 105 -1.15 7.14 6.69
N GLU A 106 0.09 6.92 7.06
CA GLU A 106 0.78 5.67 6.70
C GLU A 106 0.22 4.49 7.50
N THR A 107 -0.08 3.39 6.83
CA THR A 107 -0.67 2.18 7.41
C THR A 107 0.23 0.95 7.24
N THR A 108 1.46 1.15 6.79
CA THR A 108 2.40 0.05 6.53
C THR A 108 2.68 -0.78 7.78
N GLU A 109 2.90 -0.13 8.92
CA GLU A 109 3.21 -0.84 10.16
C GLU A 109 2.05 -1.67 10.68
N GLN A 110 0.82 -1.17 10.54
CA GLN A 110 -0.37 -1.93 10.91
C GLN A 110 -0.47 -3.21 10.09
N LEU A 111 -0.25 -3.12 8.78
CA LEU A 111 -0.27 -4.29 7.92
C LEU A 111 0.87 -5.27 8.25
N LEU A 112 2.09 -4.75 8.44
CA LEU A 112 3.23 -5.57 8.84
C LEU A 112 2.96 -6.34 10.14
N SER A 113 2.36 -5.67 11.11
CA SER A 113 2.00 -6.28 12.38
C SER A 113 1.04 -7.46 12.21
N MET A 114 0.13 -7.37 11.25
CA MET A 114 -0.83 -8.44 10.97
C MET A 114 -0.23 -9.61 10.19
N LEU A 115 0.83 -9.33 9.42
CA LEU A 115 1.50 -10.35 8.60
C LEU A 115 2.57 -11.13 9.37
N SER A 116 2.99 -10.63 10.51
CA SER A 116 4.07 -11.27 11.29
C SER A 116 3.57 -12.35 12.23
#